data_b4061330985828211ce42a3e0da3acc6
#
_entry.id   b4061330985828211ce42a3e0da3acc6
#
_cell.length_a   1.000
_cell.length_b   1.000
_cell.length_c   1.000
_cell.angle_alpha   90.00
_cell.angle_beta   90.00
_cell.angle_gamma   90.00
#
_symmetry.space_group_name_H-M   'P 1'
#
loop_
_entity.id
_entity.type
_entity.pdbx_description
1 polymer ?
#
loop_
_entity_poly.entity_id
_entity_poly.type
_entity_poly.pdbx_seq_one_letter_code
_entity_poly.pdbx_strand_id
1 'polypeptide(L)'
;MKTKIFKIARATAVAMSLALTTTSCEDWLKEESFDFIQPDDIEDSDKGANQWLTGCYSKVLTMFTSTDPYPMVWEYDSDYLTGPSWAFGTFGAGNFQGNSLINNMWESNYELIHRCNYGAYKVGEMGNVTPRVKTAILGEMKFIKAWAYFQLVRAFGPIPVRRESISETGDRNIPRSSVKDVYDYIIELLLQAEDECYKNTDAAYVTGHVSAGTAAGLLAKVYATAAASAMPDGTPLWVYGGLPYSGEGAAKAYTEPQKLNYTTHQLPGYETMDPKDLYTKAYKKAEQVMNGEYGNYDLVPYNQIYKRANANGPEYLWSLQPVSGDTRYSESYGYHFSGIDDAQGYLYNGMWHGQRDHWYKMIESKDLRVKEGIKHMWKRAWTYEQENKLGAFYPDTEEYRQKVADKEAPYNDDWTYLSKQFDTYYLAYTTKFDDRTDRQVTQGDATYPLLRFADVVLIYAEAYAEVNGTADGKALEALNRVRTRSEATPRSLSGDGNVSSMTDFRSAVLMERSIEFAFEGDRRWDLIRWGIYVDVMNAIGDKDEIGVVKSRSERHRLFPIPLSEFDANTSITENNPGWS
;
A
#
# COMPACT_ATOMS: atom_id res chain seq x y z
N MET A 1 -46.10 -65.73 -38.88
CA MET A 1 -45.34 -65.82 -37.61
C MET A 1 -44.09 -64.90 -37.55
N LYS A 2 -43.36 -64.72 -38.63
CA LYS A 2 -42.13 -63.87 -38.63
C LYS A 2 -42.37 -62.38 -38.36
N THR A 3 -43.52 -61.83 -38.75
CA THR A 3 -43.84 -60.40 -38.61
C THR A 3 -44.23 -59.96 -37.17
N LYS A 4 -44.75 -60.89 -36.35
CA LYS A 4 -45.10 -60.62 -34.94
C LYS A 4 -43.87 -60.63 -34.03
N ILE A 5 -42.88 -61.47 -34.32
CA ILE A 5 -41.63 -61.58 -33.57
C ILE A 5 -40.77 -60.30 -33.76
N PHE A 6 -40.75 -59.75 -34.97
CA PHE A 6 -40.05 -58.50 -35.26
C PHE A 6 -40.65 -57.24 -34.57
N LYS A 7 -42.00 -57.22 -34.39
CA LYS A 7 -42.64 -56.14 -33.67
C LYS A 7 -42.41 -56.19 -32.15
N ILE A 8 -42.38 -57.41 -31.59
CA ILE A 8 -42.07 -57.61 -30.17
C ILE A 8 -40.60 -57.31 -29.87
N ALA A 9 -39.67 -57.75 -30.73
CA ALA A 9 -38.24 -57.42 -30.57
C ALA A 9 -37.93 -55.91 -30.69
N ARG A 10 -38.66 -55.16 -31.56
CA ARG A 10 -38.55 -53.68 -31.62
C ARG A 10 -39.16 -52.98 -30.42
N ALA A 11 -40.28 -53.46 -29.89
CA ALA A 11 -40.88 -52.87 -28.69
C ALA A 11 -40.04 -53.12 -27.44
N THR A 12 -39.40 -54.29 -27.33
CA THR A 12 -38.48 -54.60 -26.22
C THR A 12 -37.16 -53.81 -26.31
N ALA A 13 -36.62 -53.60 -27.51
CA ALA A 13 -35.42 -52.78 -27.72
C ALA A 13 -35.67 -51.29 -27.43
N VAL A 14 -36.85 -50.73 -27.77
CA VAL A 14 -37.26 -49.37 -27.43
C VAL A 14 -37.53 -49.22 -25.94
N ALA A 15 -38.14 -50.21 -25.28
CA ALA A 15 -38.33 -50.21 -23.83
C ALA A 15 -37.03 -50.32 -23.05
N MET A 16 -36.06 -51.13 -23.53
CA MET A 16 -34.71 -51.18 -22.93
C MET A 16 -33.89 -49.89 -23.17
N SER A 17 -34.00 -49.25 -24.31
CA SER A 17 -33.33 -47.95 -24.54
C SER A 17 -33.95 -46.80 -23.73
N LEU A 18 -35.23 -46.82 -23.42
CA LEU A 18 -35.86 -45.83 -22.51
C LEU A 18 -35.53 -46.10 -21.02
N ALA A 19 -35.35 -47.34 -20.64
CA ALA A 19 -34.97 -47.70 -19.26
C ALA A 19 -33.48 -47.36 -18.93
N LEU A 20 -32.61 -47.27 -19.95
CA LEU A 20 -31.21 -46.88 -19.79
C LEU A 20 -30.98 -45.35 -19.74
N THR A 21 -32.02 -44.53 -20.03
CA THR A 21 -31.92 -43.07 -19.97
C THR A 21 -32.44 -42.45 -18.66
N THR A 22 -32.92 -43.24 -17.72
CA THR A 22 -33.45 -42.76 -16.43
C THR A 22 -32.53 -43.00 -15.21
N THR A 23 -31.38 -43.68 -15.39
CA THR A 23 -30.33 -43.64 -14.40
C THR A 23 -29.37 -42.52 -14.78
N SER A 24 -29.79 -41.28 -14.56
CA SER A 24 -28.88 -40.15 -14.46
C SER A 24 -27.93 -40.46 -13.29
N CYS A 25 -26.71 -40.82 -13.60
CA CYS A 25 -25.66 -40.82 -12.60
C CYS A 25 -25.38 -39.34 -12.27
N GLU A 26 -26.14 -38.76 -11.35
CA GLU A 26 -25.85 -37.44 -10.79
C GLU A 26 -24.45 -37.42 -10.16
N ASP A 27 -23.97 -38.53 -9.66
CA ASP A 27 -22.62 -38.66 -9.09
C ASP A 27 -21.49 -38.67 -10.14
N TRP A 28 -21.78 -38.92 -11.42
CA TRP A 28 -20.75 -38.93 -12.49
C TRP A 28 -20.55 -37.52 -13.10
N LEU A 29 -21.41 -36.58 -12.77
CA LEU A 29 -21.33 -35.17 -13.18
C LEU A 29 -20.94 -34.24 -12.02
N LYS A 30 -20.67 -34.79 -10.85
CA LYS A 30 -20.03 -34.02 -9.80
C LYS A 30 -18.56 -33.85 -10.17
N GLU A 31 -18.23 -32.63 -10.56
CA GLU A 31 -16.86 -32.18 -10.73
C GLU A 31 -16.18 -32.19 -9.36
N GLU A 32 -15.46 -33.26 -9.04
CA GLU A 32 -14.60 -33.29 -7.85
C GLU A 32 -13.40 -32.42 -8.15
N SER A 33 -13.38 -31.25 -7.56
CA SER A 33 -12.24 -30.35 -7.62
C SER A 33 -11.14 -30.89 -6.70
N PHE A 34 -10.05 -31.40 -7.26
CA PHE A 34 -8.91 -31.92 -6.50
C PHE A 34 -7.94 -30.80 -6.05
N ASP A 35 -8.06 -29.58 -6.58
CA ASP A 35 -7.09 -28.50 -6.38
C ASP A 35 -7.57 -27.38 -5.43
N PHE A 36 -8.84 -27.36 -5.00
CA PHE A 36 -9.35 -26.37 -4.05
C PHE A 36 -10.49 -26.94 -3.18
N ILE A 37 -10.53 -26.46 -1.95
CA ILE A 37 -11.55 -26.86 -0.97
C ILE A 37 -12.88 -26.20 -1.34
N GLN A 38 -13.92 -27.01 -1.55
CA GLN A 38 -15.26 -26.48 -1.76
C GLN A 38 -15.81 -25.88 -0.44
N PRO A 39 -16.66 -24.83 -0.50
CA PRO A 39 -17.26 -24.26 0.70
C PRO A 39 -17.97 -25.26 1.60
N ASP A 40 -18.58 -26.28 1.02
CA ASP A 40 -19.34 -27.33 1.74
C ASP A 40 -18.42 -28.40 2.36
N ASP A 41 -17.14 -28.45 1.99
CA ASP A 41 -16.14 -29.36 2.54
C ASP A 41 -15.43 -28.79 3.78
N ILE A 42 -15.69 -27.53 4.13
CA ILE A 42 -15.09 -26.89 5.30
C ILE A 42 -15.80 -27.34 6.56
N GLU A 43 -15.03 -28.00 7.44
CA GLU A 43 -15.55 -28.53 8.70
C GLU A 43 -16.08 -27.45 9.63
N ASP A 44 -17.18 -27.73 10.34
CA ASP A 44 -17.66 -26.91 11.46
C ASP A 44 -16.76 -27.10 12.69
N SER A 45 -15.64 -26.38 12.71
CA SER A 45 -14.58 -26.46 13.71
C SER A 45 -13.74 -25.18 13.74
N ASP A 46 -12.91 -24.99 14.77
CA ASP A 46 -11.94 -23.88 14.85
C ASP A 46 -11.02 -23.86 13.60
N LYS A 47 -10.63 -25.04 13.12
CA LYS A 47 -9.82 -25.18 11.90
C LYS A 47 -10.55 -24.67 10.66
N GLY A 48 -11.81 -25.09 10.48
CA GLY A 48 -12.63 -24.66 9.35
C GLY A 48 -12.91 -23.14 9.37
N ALA A 49 -13.19 -22.58 10.54
CA ALA A 49 -13.36 -21.14 10.69
C ALA A 49 -12.08 -20.36 10.31
N ASN A 50 -10.89 -20.89 10.69
CA ASN A 50 -9.61 -20.32 10.28
C ASN A 50 -9.35 -20.45 8.76
N GLN A 51 -9.87 -21.47 8.08
CA GLN A 51 -9.76 -21.58 6.62
C GLN A 51 -10.51 -20.43 5.90
N TRP A 52 -11.70 -20.05 6.39
CA TRP A 52 -12.42 -18.89 5.87
C TRP A 52 -11.62 -17.60 6.04
N LEU A 53 -11.02 -17.39 7.21
CA LEU A 53 -10.16 -16.24 7.48
C LEU A 53 -8.92 -16.24 6.57
N THR A 54 -8.28 -17.40 6.40
CA THR A 54 -7.11 -17.57 5.50
C THR A 54 -7.45 -17.15 4.07
N GLY A 55 -8.68 -17.43 3.60
CA GLY A 55 -9.17 -16.97 2.30
C GLY A 55 -9.17 -15.43 2.16
N CYS A 56 -9.42 -14.69 3.25
CA CYS A 56 -9.34 -13.23 3.27
C CYS A 56 -7.87 -12.76 3.21
N TYR A 57 -6.98 -13.31 4.04
CA TYR A 57 -5.55 -12.98 4.02
C TYR A 57 -4.88 -13.32 2.68
N SER A 58 -5.23 -14.47 2.11
CA SER A 58 -4.75 -14.88 0.79
C SER A 58 -5.10 -13.83 -0.29
N LYS A 59 -6.32 -13.27 -0.25
CA LYS A 59 -6.67 -12.20 -1.19
C LYS A 59 -5.85 -10.93 -0.97
N VAL A 60 -5.62 -10.52 0.28
CA VAL A 60 -4.74 -9.37 0.56
C VAL A 60 -3.37 -9.61 -0.08
N LEU A 61 -2.76 -10.78 0.13
CA LEU A 61 -1.45 -11.10 -0.43
C LEU A 61 -1.45 -11.08 -1.96
N THR A 62 -2.47 -11.70 -2.60
CA THR A 62 -2.53 -11.79 -4.07
C THR A 62 -2.67 -10.43 -4.76
N MET A 63 -3.10 -9.38 -4.07
CA MET A 63 -3.08 -8.00 -4.58
C MET A 63 -1.64 -7.47 -4.78
N PHE A 64 -0.64 -8.12 -4.21
CA PHE A 64 0.78 -7.71 -4.25
C PHE A 64 1.66 -8.65 -5.07
N THR A 65 1.09 -9.70 -5.68
CA THR A 65 1.84 -10.73 -6.42
C THR A 65 1.85 -10.55 -7.93
N SER A 66 0.99 -9.69 -8.49
CA SER A 66 0.88 -9.49 -9.93
C SER A 66 2.08 -8.76 -10.53
N THR A 67 2.20 -8.76 -11.86
CA THR A 67 3.19 -7.95 -12.60
C THR A 67 3.02 -6.45 -12.36
N ASP A 68 1.79 -6.02 -12.05
CA ASP A 68 1.45 -4.66 -11.64
C ASP A 68 0.99 -4.71 -10.17
N PRO A 69 1.92 -4.78 -9.20
CA PRO A 69 1.58 -4.97 -7.80
C PRO A 69 0.85 -3.75 -7.24
N TYR A 70 -0.04 -3.99 -6.28
CA TYR A 70 -0.85 -2.97 -5.64
C TYR A 70 -0.09 -1.73 -5.14
N PRO A 71 1.15 -1.85 -4.60
CA PRO A 71 1.94 -0.68 -4.20
C PRO A 71 2.20 0.33 -5.33
N MET A 72 2.18 -0.11 -6.60
CA MET A 72 2.38 0.81 -7.73
C MET A 72 1.28 1.87 -7.81
N VAL A 73 0.03 1.51 -7.48
CA VAL A 73 -1.09 2.46 -7.41
C VAL A 73 -0.89 3.49 -6.30
N TRP A 74 -0.24 3.10 -5.21
CA TRP A 74 0.00 3.98 -4.08
C TRP A 74 1.17 4.93 -4.29
N GLU A 75 2.21 4.47 -5.00
CA GLU A 75 3.50 5.17 -5.10
C GLU A 75 3.66 5.98 -6.38
N TYR A 76 3.19 5.47 -7.54
CA TYR A 76 3.56 6.02 -8.84
C TYR A 76 3.09 7.44 -9.08
N ASP A 77 1.98 7.82 -8.53
CA ASP A 77 1.43 9.17 -8.69
C ASP A 77 1.74 10.05 -7.50
N SER A 78 3.02 10.35 -7.31
CA SER A 78 3.52 11.24 -6.27
C SER A 78 4.58 12.21 -6.80
N ASP A 79 4.92 13.20 -5.97
CA ASP A 79 5.90 14.24 -6.30
C ASP A 79 7.33 13.75 -6.28
N TYR A 80 7.64 12.71 -5.50
CA TYR A 80 9.01 12.25 -5.32
C TYR A 80 9.34 10.97 -6.07
N LEU A 81 8.38 10.08 -6.35
CA LEU A 81 8.67 8.87 -7.11
C LEU A 81 8.64 9.11 -8.61
N THR A 82 9.55 8.48 -9.33
CA THR A 82 9.55 8.43 -10.79
C THR A 82 10.22 7.17 -11.31
N GLY A 83 10.17 6.98 -12.63
CA GLY A 83 10.76 5.86 -13.35
C GLY A 83 10.57 6.04 -14.84
N PRO A 84 11.19 5.20 -15.69
CA PRO A 84 11.08 5.34 -17.15
C PRO A 84 9.63 5.13 -17.60
N SER A 85 9.23 5.86 -18.64
CA SER A 85 7.84 5.90 -19.11
C SER A 85 7.28 4.51 -19.45
N TRP A 86 8.11 3.60 -19.96
CA TRP A 86 7.69 2.23 -20.29
C TRP A 86 7.40 1.37 -19.04
N ALA A 87 8.06 1.63 -17.90
CA ALA A 87 7.83 0.92 -16.62
C ALA A 87 6.90 1.68 -15.69
N PHE A 88 6.95 3.03 -15.73
CA PHE A 88 6.09 3.90 -14.95
C PHE A 88 4.68 3.98 -15.51
N GLY A 89 4.57 3.68 -16.79
CA GLY A 89 3.32 3.59 -17.52
C GLY A 89 2.58 4.90 -17.66
N THR A 90 1.37 4.78 -18.11
CA THR A 90 0.46 5.91 -18.25
C THR A 90 -0.08 6.38 -16.90
N PHE A 91 -0.06 5.51 -15.88
CA PHE A 91 -0.55 5.81 -14.53
C PHE A 91 0.26 6.92 -13.87
N GLY A 92 1.59 6.80 -13.83
CA GLY A 92 2.48 7.82 -13.25
C GLY A 92 2.43 9.17 -13.97
N ALA A 93 1.94 9.18 -15.21
CA ALA A 93 1.69 10.39 -16.00
C ALA A 93 0.26 10.98 -15.77
N GLY A 94 -0.55 10.41 -14.89
CA GLY A 94 -1.90 10.88 -14.57
C GLY A 94 -2.99 10.42 -15.54
N ASN A 95 -2.71 9.46 -16.43
CA ASN A 95 -3.70 8.91 -17.35
C ASN A 95 -4.51 7.80 -16.66
N PHE A 96 -5.54 8.19 -15.90
CA PHE A 96 -6.30 7.27 -15.05
C PHE A 96 -7.49 6.64 -15.75
N GLN A 97 -8.10 7.30 -16.74
CA GLN A 97 -9.28 6.78 -17.43
C GLN A 97 -8.99 5.45 -18.14
N GLY A 98 -9.73 4.41 -17.80
CA GLY A 98 -9.54 3.07 -18.38
C GLY A 98 -8.23 2.37 -18.01
N ASN A 99 -7.52 2.85 -17.00
CA ASN A 99 -6.25 2.29 -16.55
C ASN A 99 -6.47 0.98 -15.77
N SER A 100 -5.77 -0.08 -16.15
CA SER A 100 -5.90 -1.41 -15.54
C SER A 100 -5.56 -1.44 -14.06
N LEU A 101 -4.58 -0.65 -13.60
CA LEU A 101 -4.21 -0.56 -12.18
C LEU A 101 -5.38 -0.05 -11.32
N ILE A 102 -6.15 0.92 -11.84
CA ILE A 102 -7.31 1.48 -11.15
C ILE A 102 -8.46 0.48 -11.13
N ASN A 103 -8.72 -0.17 -12.27
CA ASN A 103 -9.75 -1.22 -12.35
C ASN A 103 -9.43 -2.36 -11.38
N ASN A 104 -8.19 -2.84 -11.37
CA ASN A 104 -7.73 -3.87 -10.45
C ASN A 104 -7.83 -3.43 -8.98
N MET A 105 -7.57 -2.15 -8.67
CA MET A 105 -7.74 -1.62 -7.31
C MET A 105 -9.19 -1.70 -6.85
N TRP A 106 -10.13 -1.30 -7.69
CA TRP A 106 -11.56 -1.38 -7.41
C TRP A 106 -12.00 -2.84 -7.23
N GLU A 107 -11.80 -3.67 -8.24
CA GLU A 107 -12.23 -5.06 -8.28
C GLU A 107 -11.65 -5.88 -7.13
N SER A 108 -10.34 -5.75 -6.88
CA SER A 108 -9.66 -6.52 -5.83
C SER A 108 -10.15 -6.16 -4.41
N ASN A 109 -10.43 -4.88 -4.14
CA ASN A 109 -10.97 -4.49 -2.84
C ASN A 109 -12.43 -4.97 -2.67
N TYR A 110 -13.27 -4.88 -3.71
CA TYR A 110 -14.64 -5.40 -3.61
C TYR A 110 -14.69 -6.93 -3.52
N GLU A 111 -13.78 -7.64 -4.19
CA GLU A 111 -13.62 -9.09 -4.00
C GLU A 111 -13.19 -9.41 -2.55
N LEU A 112 -12.26 -8.64 -1.99
CA LEU A 112 -11.83 -8.80 -0.60
C LEU A 112 -12.99 -8.55 0.38
N ILE A 113 -13.78 -7.50 0.16
CA ILE A 113 -14.99 -7.20 0.93
C ILE A 113 -15.99 -8.35 0.83
N HIS A 114 -16.20 -8.90 -0.37
CA HIS A 114 -17.07 -10.06 -0.57
C HIS A 114 -16.58 -11.28 0.21
N ARG A 115 -15.28 -11.59 0.14
CA ARG A 115 -14.70 -12.71 0.90
C ARG A 115 -14.88 -12.54 2.41
N CYS A 116 -14.67 -11.32 2.93
CA CYS A 116 -14.90 -11.02 4.35
C CYS A 116 -16.38 -11.17 4.75
N ASN A 117 -17.31 -10.67 3.93
CA ASN A 117 -18.74 -10.78 4.20
C ASN A 117 -19.19 -12.23 4.16
N TYR A 118 -18.84 -12.98 3.10
CA TYR A 118 -19.25 -14.37 2.94
C TYR A 118 -18.60 -15.28 3.99
N GLY A 119 -17.30 -15.06 4.28
CA GLY A 119 -16.61 -15.77 5.35
C GLY A 119 -17.23 -15.52 6.73
N ALA A 120 -17.56 -14.25 7.03
CA ALA A 120 -18.23 -13.90 8.28
C ALA A 120 -19.62 -14.53 8.40
N TYR A 121 -20.39 -14.55 7.32
CA TYR A 121 -21.68 -15.25 7.26
C TYR A 121 -21.50 -16.75 7.58
N LYS A 122 -20.58 -17.43 6.87
CA LYS A 122 -20.32 -18.87 7.07
C LYS A 122 -19.81 -19.18 8.47
N VAL A 123 -18.83 -18.43 8.98
CA VAL A 123 -18.33 -18.60 10.36
C VAL A 123 -19.43 -18.30 11.37
N GLY A 124 -20.33 -17.35 11.09
CA GLY A 124 -21.50 -17.04 11.91
C GLY A 124 -22.42 -18.25 12.11
N GLU A 125 -22.63 -19.05 11.06
CA GLU A 125 -23.48 -20.25 11.09
C GLU A 125 -22.84 -21.45 11.81
N MET A 126 -21.49 -21.50 11.97
CA MET A 126 -20.78 -22.59 12.62
C MET A 126 -21.14 -22.71 14.11
N GLY A 127 -21.52 -23.91 14.53
CA GLY A 127 -21.94 -24.23 15.90
C GLY A 127 -20.83 -24.80 16.80
N ASN A 128 -19.80 -25.43 16.20
CA ASN A 128 -18.75 -26.15 16.91
C ASN A 128 -17.42 -25.35 17.03
N VAL A 129 -17.44 -24.06 16.70
CA VAL A 129 -16.28 -23.17 16.86
C VAL A 129 -16.21 -22.66 18.29
N THR A 130 -15.03 -22.68 18.90
CA THR A 130 -14.79 -22.13 20.22
C THR A 130 -15.20 -20.64 20.25
N PRO A 131 -16.09 -20.20 21.18
CA PRO A 131 -16.66 -18.84 21.13
C PRO A 131 -15.64 -17.71 21.03
N ARG A 132 -14.52 -17.76 21.78
CA ARG A 132 -13.48 -16.74 21.72
C ARG A 132 -12.71 -16.74 20.39
N VAL A 133 -12.47 -17.94 19.81
CA VAL A 133 -11.85 -18.07 18.47
C VAL A 133 -12.77 -17.51 17.40
N LYS A 134 -14.07 -17.84 17.46
CA LYS A 134 -15.09 -17.30 16.55
C LYS A 134 -15.12 -15.76 16.59
N THR A 135 -15.14 -15.19 17.79
CA THR A 135 -15.12 -13.72 17.99
C THR A 135 -13.86 -13.11 17.37
N ALA A 136 -12.68 -13.68 17.60
CA ALA A 136 -11.42 -13.17 17.06
C ALA A 136 -11.39 -13.21 15.53
N ILE A 137 -11.80 -14.33 14.91
CA ILE A 137 -11.87 -14.50 13.45
C ILE A 137 -12.80 -13.45 12.84
N LEU A 138 -13.97 -13.23 13.42
CA LEU A 138 -14.92 -12.21 12.95
C LEU A 138 -14.34 -10.80 13.11
N GLY A 139 -13.62 -10.52 14.18
CA GLY A 139 -12.90 -9.27 14.37
C GLY A 139 -11.82 -9.01 13.30
N GLU A 140 -11.04 -10.03 12.98
CA GLU A 140 -10.01 -9.93 11.92
C GLU A 140 -10.65 -9.69 10.53
N MET A 141 -11.75 -10.38 10.21
CA MET A 141 -12.50 -10.14 8.97
C MET A 141 -13.09 -8.72 8.90
N LYS A 142 -13.56 -8.18 10.02
CA LYS A 142 -14.02 -6.78 10.12
C LYS A 142 -12.88 -5.79 9.86
N PHE A 143 -11.72 -6.04 10.43
CA PHE A 143 -10.53 -5.22 10.17
C PHE A 143 -10.15 -5.23 8.68
N ILE A 144 -10.02 -6.42 8.08
CA ILE A 144 -9.64 -6.56 6.67
C ILE A 144 -10.65 -5.85 5.76
N LYS A 145 -11.95 -5.98 6.06
CA LYS A 145 -13.02 -5.26 5.37
C LYS A 145 -12.90 -3.75 5.53
N ALA A 146 -12.64 -3.26 6.73
CA ALA A 146 -12.45 -1.83 7.01
C ALA A 146 -11.23 -1.27 6.26
N TRP A 147 -10.13 -2.01 6.21
CA TRP A 147 -8.94 -1.64 5.44
C TRP A 147 -9.26 -1.52 3.95
N ALA A 148 -10.00 -2.47 3.38
CA ALA A 148 -10.41 -2.42 1.97
C ALA A 148 -11.28 -1.18 1.67
N TYR A 149 -12.25 -0.86 2.53
CA TYR A 149 -13.06 0.36 2.39
C TYR A 149 -12.23 1.63 2.54
N PHE A 150 -11.24 1.63 3.43
CA PHE A 150 -10.34 2.77 3.59
C PHE A 150 -9.48 2.99 2.34
N GLN A 151 -9.02 1.94 1.66
CA GLN A 151 -8.36 2.08 0.35
C GLN A 151 -9.31 2.68 -0.69
N LEU A 152 -10.53 2.17 -0.77
CA LEU A 152 -11.52 2.60 -1.76
C LEU A 152 -11.96 4.06 -1.56
N VAL A 153 -12.29 4.47 -0.33
CA VAL A 153 -12.82 5.82 -0.08
C VAL A 153 -11.77 6.91 -0.35
N ARG A 154 -10.49 6.65 -0.03
CA ARG A 154 -9.40 7.58 -0.34
C ARG A 154 -9.18 7.72 -1.86
N ALA A 155 -9.35 6.63 -2.58
CA ALA A 155 -9.09 6.57 -4.02
C ALA A 155 -10.26 7.05 -4.87
N PHE A 156 -11.50 6.74 -4.47
CA PHE A 156 -12.69 6.94 -5.30
C PHE A 156 -13.75 7.86 -4.67
N GLY A 157 -13.55 8.34 -3.44
CA GLY A 157 -14.53 9.17 -2.74
C GLY A 157 -15.81 8.39 -2.35
N PRO A 158 -17.01 8.87 -2.72
CA PRO A 158 -18.25 8.13 -2.52
C PRO A 158 -18.23 6.76 -3.21
N ILE A 159 -18.59 5.68 -2.49
CA ILE A 159 -18.54 4.29 -2.97
C ILE A 159 -19.70 3.46 -2.43
N PRO A 160 -20.12 2.38 -3.09
CA PRO A 160 -21.10 1.44 -2.53
C PRO A 160 -20.59 0.76 -1.26
N VAL A 161 -21.40 0.77 -0.19
CA VAL A 161 -21.10 0.08 1.07
C VAL A 161 -21.94 -1.20 1.16
N ARG A 162 -21.28 -2.35 0.99
CA ARG A 162 -21.87 -3.69 1.13
C ARG A 162 -21.64 -4.20 2.54
N ARG A 163 -22.67 -4.11 3.38
CA ARG A 163 -22.57 -4.52 4.80
C ARG A 163 -22.57 -6.03 4.96
N GLU A 164 -23.33 -6.72 4.10
CA GLU A 164 -23.61 -8.16 4.15
C GLU A 164 -23.22 -8.85 2.83
N SER A 165 -23.22 -10.17 2.84
CA SER A 165 -22.97 -10.94 1.62
C SER A 165 -24.11 -10.78 0.62
N ILE A 166 -23.79 -10.77 -0.67
CA ILE A 166 -24.80 -10.83 -1.73
C ILE A 166 -25.63 -12.12 -1.62
N SER A 167 -25.03 -13.20 -1.12
CA SER A 167 -25.73 -14.47 -0.88
C SER A 167 -26.85 -14.34 0.16
N GLU A 168 -26.76 -13.40 1.09
CA GLU A 168 -27.78 -13.13 2.10
C GLU A 168 -28.84 -12.16 1.59
N THR A 169 -28.42 -11.08 0.93
CA THR A 169 -29.33 -9.98 0.55
C THR A 169 -29.91 -10.13 -0.85
N GLY A 170 -29.21 -10.81 -1.76
CA GLY A 170 -29.55 -10.86 -3.20
C GLY A 170 -29.37 -9.51 -3.93
N ASP A 171 -29.01 -8.45 -3.20
CA ASP A 171 -28.92 -7.09 -3.77
C ASP A 171 -27.55 -6.86 -4.44
N ARG A 172 -27.62 -6.60 -5.76
CA ARG A 172 -26.45 -6.27 -6.57
C ARG A 172 -26.31 -4.77 -6.83
N ASN A 173 -27.41 -4.03 -6.76
CA ASN A 173 -27.49 -2.62 -7.15
C ASN A 173 -27.52 -1.72 -5.91
N ILE A 174 -26.36 -1.38 -5.38
CA ILE A 174 -26.22 -0.50 -4.23
C ILE A 174 -25.67 0.87 -4.69
N PRO A 175 -26.35 1.99 -4.36
CA PRO A 175 -25.86 3.31 -4.72
C PRO A 175 -24.57 3.64 -3.96
N ARG A 176 -23.83 4.64 -4.44
CA ARG A 176 -22.67 5.19 -3.75
C ARG A 176 -23.11 5.87 -2.45
N SER A 177 -22.51 5.45 -1.33
CA SER A 177 -22.67 6.11 -0.03
C SER A 177 -21.78 7.35 0.02
N SER A 178 -22.18 8.34 0.82
CA SER A 178 -21.35 9.53 1.03
C SER A 178 -20.00 9.18 1.66
N VAL A 179 -18.98 10.04 1.47
CA VAL A 179 -17.67 9.87 2.09
C VAL A 179 -17.81 9.70 3.61
N LYS A 180 -18.65 10.54 4.24
CA LYS A 180 -18.90 10.46 5.68
C LYS A 180 -19.48 9.12 6.10
N ASP A 181 -20.49 8.60 5.41
CA ASP A 181 -21.12 7.32 5.75
C ASP A 181 -20.12 6.15 5.60
N VAL A 182 -19.23 6.23 4.60
CA VAL A 182 -18.17 5.23 4.44
C VAL A 182 -17.19 5.29 5.60
N TYR A 183 -16.74 6.49 6.01
CA TYR A 183 -15.86 6.62 7.18
C TYR A 183 -16.53 6.17 8.47
N ASP A 184 -17.80 6.52 8.70
CA ASP A 184 -18.55 6.07 9.87
C ASP A 184 -18.59 4.54 9.93
N TYR A 185 -18.80 3.88 8.80
CA TYR A 185 -18.79 2.43 8.73
C TYR A 185 -17.41 1.81 8.95
N ILE A 186 -16.34 2.41 8.38
CA ILE A 186 -14.96 1.98 8.64
C ILE A 186 -14.64 2.06 10.14
N ILE A 187 -15.02 3.17 10.78
CA ILE A 187 -14.80 3.40 12.21
C ILE A 187 -15.57 2.37 13.05
N GLU A 188 -16.83 2.11 12.71
CA GLU A 188 -17.66 1.07 13.34
C GLU A 188 -16.96 -0.30 13.30
N LEU A 189 -16.49 -0.71 12.13
CA LEU A 189 -15.78 -1.99 11.93
C LEU A 189 -14.49 -2.07 12.73
N LEU A 190 -13.70 -0.99 12.74
CA LEU A 190 -12.41 -0.97 13.46
C LEU A 190 -12.57 -0.96 14.97
N LEU A 191 -13.59 -0.28 15.52
CA LEU A 191 -13.91 -0.33 16.95
C LEU A 191 -14.32 -1.74 17.39
N GLN A 192 -15.10 -2.45 16.55
CA GLN A 192 -15.44 -3.85 16.83
C GLN A 192 -14.21 -4.75 16.71
N ALA A 193 -13.37 -4.58 15.66
CA ALA A 193 -12.17 -5.36 15.49
C ALA A 193 -11.17 -5.18 16.63
N GLU A 194 -11.03 -3.95 17.16
CA GLU A 194 -10.19 -3.64 18.32
C GLU A 194 -10.61 -4.43 19.58
N ASP A 195 -11.90 -4.61 19.78
CA ASP A 195 -12.48 -5.31 20.93
C ASP A 195 -12.43 -6.84 20.75
N GLU A 196 -12.62 -7.31 19.51
CA GLU A 196 -12.80 -8.72 19.18
C GLU A 196 -11.48 -9.45 18.88
N CYS A 197 -10.48 -8.79 18.32
CA CYS A 197 -9.18 -9.42 18.03
C CYS A 197 -8.38 -9.74 19.30
N TYR A 198 -7.42 -10.64 19.16
CA TYR A 198 -6.41 -10.87 20.19
C TYR A 198 -5.41 -9.70 20.24
N LYS A 199 -4.85 -9.41 21.40
CA LYS A 199 -3.63 -8.59 21.50
C LYS A 199 -2.44 -9.42 21.03
N ASN A 200 -1.40 -8.78 20.50
CA ASN A 200 -0.18 -9.52 20.10
C ASN A 200 0.59 -10.16 21.28
N THR A 201 0.15 -9.89 22.52
CA THR A 201 0.66 -10.49 23.76
C THR A 201 -0.18 -11.65 24.27
N ASP A 202 -1.34 -11.93 23.68
CA ASP A 202 -2.22 -13.03 24.09
C ASP A 202 -1.63 -14.37 23.63
N ALA A 203 -1.73 -15.39 24.48
CA ALA A 203 -1.17 -16.71 24.17
C ALA A 203 -1.82 -17.39 22.93
N ALA A 204 -3.04 -16.99 22.58
CA ALA A 204 -3.78 -17.50 21.42
C ALA A 204 -3.57 -16.65 20.15
N TYR A 205 -2.79 -15.57 20.22
CA TYR A 205 -2.48 -14.74 19.05
C TYR A 205 -1.60 -15.52 18.06
N VAL A 206 -1.96 -15.47 16.81
CA VAL A 206 -1.16 -16.03 15.70
C VAL A 206 -0.30 -14.92 15.10
N THR A 207 1.01 -15.08 15.15
CA THR A 207 1.95 -14.10 14.60
C THR A 207 1.69 -13.84 13.12
N GLY A 208 1.61 -12.55 12.75
CA GLY A 208 1.29 -12.11 11.39
C GLY A 208 -0.20 -11.88 11.12
N HIS A 209 -1.08 -12.34 12.02
CA HIS A 209 -2.49 -12.01 11.98
C HIS A 209 -2.76 -10.57 12.47
N VAL A 210 -3.93 -10.07 12.19
CA VAL A 210 -4.41 -8.79 12.74
C VAL A 210 -4.62 -8.92 14.24
N SER A 211 -4.15 -7.94 14.98
CA SER A 211 -4.33 -7.85 16.43
C SER A 211 -5.22 -6.66 16.82
N ALA A 212 -5.63 -6.60 18.07
CA ALA A 212 -6.30 -5.42 18.64
C ALA A 212 -5.47 -4.13 18.42
N GLY A 213 -4.14 -4.22 18.56
CA GLY A 213 -3.23 -3.10 18.30
C GLY A 213 -3.15 -2.71 16.84
N THR A 214 -3.27 -3.68 15.92
CA THR A 214 -3.38 -3.41 14.49
C THR A 214 -4.65 -2.60 14.18
N ALA A 215 -5.79 -3.01 14.75
CA ALA A 215 -7.07 -2.32 14.57
C ALA A 215 -7.03 -0.90 15.16
N ALA A 216 -6.50 -0.72 16.37
CA ALA A 216 -6.33 0.56 17.01
C ALA A 216 -5.38 1.49 16.22
N GLY A 217 -4.27 0.98 15.70
CA GLY A 217 -3.33 1.73 14.87
C GLY A 217 -3.95 2.22 13.55
N LEU A 218 -4.70 1.36 12.86
CA LEU A 218 -5.41 1.75 11.65
C LEU A 218 -6.53 2.76 11.97
N LEU A 219 -7.23 2.60 13.08
CA LEU A 219 -8.26 3.54 13.52
C LEU A 219 -7.68 4.94 13.76
N ALA A 220 -6.50 5.04 14.38
CA ALA A 220 -5.78 6.32 14.52
C ALA A 220 -5.47 6.94 13.14
N LYS A 221 -5.01 6.15 12.17
CA LYS A 221 -4.73 6.59 10.79
C LYS A 221 -6.00 7.05 10.07
N VAL A 222 -7.11 6.34 10.23
CA VAL A 222 -8.42 6.70 9.65
C VAL A 222 -8.90 8.04 10.20
N TYR A 223 -8.86 8.23 11.52
CA TYR A 223 -9.23 9.50 12.14
C TYR A 223 -8.34 10.66 11.67
N ALA A 224 -7.02 10.50 11.65
CA ALA A 224 -6.09 11.55 11.22
C ALA A 224 -6.26 11.89 9.73
N THR A 225 -6.55 10.87 8.89
CA THR A 225 -6.81 11.08 7.46
C THR A 225 -8.08 11.90 7.26
N ALA A 226 -9.18 11.53 7.93
CA ALA A 226 -10.44 12.27 7.85
C ALA A 226 -10.30 13.68 8.42
N ALA A 227 -9.55 13.84 9.52
CA ALA A 227 -9.29 15.15 10.14
C ALA A 227 -8.56 16.10 9.19
N ALA A 228 -7.44 15.65 8.59
CA ALA A 228 -6.68 16.46 7.64
C ALA A 228 -7.52 16.84 6.41
N SER A 229 -8.31 15.88 5.89
CA SER A 229 -9.20 16.10 4.74
C SER A 229 -10.33 17.09 5.03
N ALA A 230 -10.74 17.22 6.29
CA ALA A 230 -11.76 18.16 6.76
C ALA A 230 -11.19 19.50 7.20
N MET A 231 -9.86 19.69 7.19
CA MET A 231 -9.25 20.98 7.56
C MET A 231 -9.78 22.10 6.67
N PRO A 232 -10.09 23.28 7.26
CA PRO A 232 -10.57 24.41 6.47
C PRO A 232 -9.51 24.91 5.48
N ASP A 233 -9.98 25.53 4.41
CA ASP A 233 -9.12 26.19 3.43
C ASP A 233 -8.21 27.23 4.11
N GLY A 234 -7.00 27.35 3.57
CA GLY A 234 -6.06 28.39 3.98
C GLY A 234 -5.17 28.06 5.17
N THR A 235 -5.21 26.84 5.73
CA THR A 235 -4.25 26.42 6.77
C THR A 235 -2.85 26.28 6.17
N PRO A 236 -1.84 27.05 6.66
CA PRO A 236 -0.55 27.12 6.00
C PRO A 236 0.34 25.90 6.29
N LEU A 237 1.07 25.47 5.28
CA LEU A 237 2.14 24.48 5.35
C LEU A 237 3.14 24.70 4.20
N TRP A 238 4.27 24.00 4.24
CA TRP A 238 5.24 24.00 3.14
C TRP A 238 5.75 22.59 2.82
N VAL A 239 6.22 22.44 1.58
CA VAL A 239 6.84 21.20 1.09
C VAL A 239 8.12 21.58 0.33
N TYR A 240 9.15 20.75 0.42
CA TYR A 240 10.31 20.86 -0.46
C TYR A 240 10.01 20.27 -1.83
N GLY A 241 10.38 20.99 -2.90
CA GLY A 241 10.12 20.56 -4.28
C GLY A 241 10.56 21.62 -5.29
N GLY A 242 9.79 21.73 -6.36
CA GLY A 242 10.01 22.72 -7.43
C GLY A 242 10.47 22.08 -8.74
N LEU A 243 10.84 22.95 -9.67
CA LEU A 243 11.27 22.54 -11.02
C LEU A 243 12.55 21.72 -10.94
N PRO A 244 12.64 20.59 -11.67
CA PRO A 244 13.83 19.73 -11.65
C PRO A 244 15.05 20.38 -12.33
N TYR A 245 14.84 21.33 -13.21
CA TYR A 245 15.89 22.00 -13.95
C TYR A 245 15.73 23.52 -13.95
N SER A 246 16.87 24.22 -14.02
CA SER A 246 16.98 25.64 -14.38
C SER A 246 17.75 25.78 -15.70
N GLY A 247 17.52 26.91 -16.41
CA GLY A 247 18.18 27.20 -17.69
C GLY A 247 17.66 26.37 -18.85
N GLU A 248 18.19 26.64 -20.04
CA GLU A 248 17.82 26.01 -21.30
C GLU A 248 19.07 25.53 -22.06
N GLY A 249 18.91 24.55 -22.93
CA GLY A 249 19.97 24.04 -23.79
C GLY A 249 21.22 23.59 -23.01
N ALA A 250 22.38 24.10 -23.36
CA ALA A 250 23.66 23.78 -22.71
C ALA A 250 23.79 24.35 -21.27
N ALA A 251 22.95 25.32 -20.90
CA ALA A 251 22.89 25.89 -19.55
C ALA A 251 21.89 25.17 -18.62
N LYS A 252 21.27 24.10 -19.07
CA LYS A 252 20.34 23.30 -18.28
C LYS A 252 21.07 22.60 -17.14
N ALA A 253 20.67 22.90 -15.91
CA ALA A 253 21.26 22.32 -14.70
C ALA A 253 20.19 21.81 -13.74
N TYR A 254 20.48 20.71 -13.02
CA TYR A 254 19.63 20.25 -11.93
C TYR A 254 19.53 21.30 -10.83
N THR A 255 18.34 21.45 -10.26
CA THR A 255 18.08 22.42 -9.18
C THR A 255 18.20 21.74 -7.81
N GLU A 256 18.33 22.60 -6.79
CA GLU A 256 18.14 22.19 -5.40
C GLU A 256 16.64 22.30 -5.05
N PRO A 257 16.14 21.43 -4.15
CA PRO A 257 14.75 21.50 -3.70
C PRO A 257 14.49 22.82 -2.97
N GLN A 258 13.41 23.48 -3.32
CA GLN A 258 12.99 24.74 -2.74
C GLN A 258 11.91 24.52 -1.69
N LYS A 259 11.92 25.30 -0.61
CA LYS A 259 10.83 25.37 0.36
C LYS A 259 9.68 26.17 -0.27
N LEU A 260 8.62 25.48 -0.68
CA LEU A 260 7.44 26.06 -1.31
C LEU A 260 6.28 26.10 -0.33
N ASN A 261 5.62 27.25 -0.22
CA ASN A 261 4.51 27.46 0.70
C ASN A 261 3.18 27.14 0.03
N TYR A 262 2.32 26.42 0.75
CA TYR A 262 0.99 26.00 0.33
C TYR A 262 -0.03 26.31 1.42
N THR A 263 -1.30 26.21 1.06
CA THR A 263 -2.42 26.22 2.01
C THR A 263 -3.32 25.01 1.73
N THR A 264 -3.93 24.49 2.78
CA THR A 264 -4.89 23.39 2.64
C THR A 264 -6.09 23.79 1.80
N HIS A 265 -6.65 22.80 1.11
CA HIS A 265 -7.98 22.84 0.52
C HIS A 265 -8.83 21.72 1.12
N GLN A 266 -9.95 22.10 1.75
CA GLN A 266 -10.89 21.11 2.29
C GLN A 266 -11.38 20.19 1.17
N LEU A 267 -11.36 18.87 1.42
CA LEU A 267 -11.76 17.93 0.39
C LEU A 267 -13.29 17.81 0.29
N PRO A 268 -13.83 17.68 -0.94
CA PRO A 268 -15.27 17.44 -1.14
C PRO A 268 -15.73 16.17 -0.42
N GLY A 269 -16.85 16.28 0.30
CA GLY A 269 -17.45 15.20 1.08
C GLY A 269 -16.98 15.13 2.55
N TYR A 270 -16.06 16.01 2.97
CA TYR A 270 -15.57 16.09 4.35
C TYR A 270 -16.09 17.33 5.11
N GLU A 271 -16.92 18.15 4.51
CA GLU A 271 -17.35 19.47 5.02
C GLU A 271 -18.16 19.37 6.32
N THR A 272 -18.79 18.23 6.58
CA THR A 272 -19.60 17.99 7.79
C THR A 272 -18.81 17.31 8.92
N MET A 273 -17.53 17.00 8.69
CA MET A 273 -16.67 16.39 9.69
C MET A 273 -15.96 17.48 10.51
N ASP A 274 -15.84 17.25 11.82
CA ASP A 274 -15.09 18.16 12.70
C ASP A 274 -13.63 17.71 12.80
N PRO A 275 -12.67 18.46 12.20
CA PRO A 275 -11.27 18.09 12.21
C PRO A 275 -10.68 18.03 13.62
N LYS A 276 -11.13 18.89 14.55
CA LYS A 276 -10.62 18.91 15.92
C LYS A 276 -11.07 17.70 16.73
N ASP A 277 -12.33 17.27 16.57
CA ASP A 277 -12.84 16.03 17.19
C ASP A 277 -12.10 14.80 16.66
N LEU A 278 -11.93 14.72 15.33
CA LEU A 278 -11.23 13.63 14.67
C LEU A 278 -9.76 13.56 15.08
N TYR A 279 -9.02 14.68 15.10
CA TYR A 279 -7.64 14.70 15.59
C TYR A 279 -7.57 14.35 17.08
N THR A 280 -8.56 14.74 17.88
CA THR A 280 -8.62 14.35 19.29
C THR A 280 -8.75 12.84 19.45
N LYS A 281 -9.58 12.20 18.63
CA LYS A 281 -9.71 10.73 18.58
C LYS A 281 -8.43 10.07 18.06
N ALA A 282 -7.82 10.64 17.03
CA ALA A 282 -6.59 10.12 16.43
C ALA A 282 -5.44 10.07 17.45
N TYR A 283 -5.11 11.21 18.11
CA TYR A 283 -3.98 11.21 19.05
C TYR A 283 -4.25 10.34 20.29
N LYS A 284 -5.46 10.32 20.81
CA LYS A 284 -5.80 9.47 21.95
C LYS A 284 -5.66 7.99 21.61
N LYS A 285 -6.12 7.58 20.43
CA LYS A 285 -5.98 6.20 19.97
C LYS A 285 -4.51 5.83 19.74
N ALA A 286 -3.75 6.71 19.10
CA ALA A 286 -2.30 6.52 18.91
C ALA A 286 -1.57 6.44 20.27
N GLU A 287 -1.91 7.30 21.24
CA GLU A 287 -1.34 7.27 22.59
C GLU A 287 -1.61 5.92 23.30
N GLN A 288 -2.81 5.37 23.17
CA GLN A 288 -3.15 4.06 23.72
C GLN A 288 -2.27 2.94 23.13
N VAL A 289 -2.06 2.95 21.81
CA VAL A 289 -1.15 1.99 21.15
C VAL A 289 0.29 2.18 21.66
N MET A 290 0.76 3.43 21.73
CA MET A 290 2.12 3.77 22.18
C MET A 290 2.36 3.40 23.64
N ASN A 291 1.33 3.42 24.47
CA ASN A 291 1.37 3.04 25.90
C ASN A 291 1.21 1.53 26.13
N GLY A 292 1.07 0.73 25.06
CA GLY A 292 0.96 -0.73 25.17
C GLY A 292 -0.40 -1.25 25.61
N GLU A 293 -1.48 -0.45 25.55
CA GLU A 293 -2.83 -0.89 25.96
C GLU A 293 -3.34 -2.07 25.11
N TYR A 294 -2.87 -2.15 23.85
CA TYR A 294 -3.28 -3.17 22.87
C TYR A 294 -2.20 -4.21 22.55
N GLY A 295 -1.09 -4.19 23.26
CA GLY A 295 0.04 -5.09 23.04
C GLY A 295 1.38 -4.37 23.01
N ASN A 296 2.43 -5.09 22.59
CA ASN A 296 3.80 -4.58 22.60
C ASN A 296 4.22 -4.14 21.21
N TYR A 297 4.39 -2.82 21.03
CA TYR A 297 4.91 -2.21 19.82
C TYR A 297 6.00 -1.20 20.15
N ASP A 298 7.04 -1.14 19.32
CA ASP A 298 8.13 -0.17 19.48
C ASP A 298 8.85 0.05 18.14
N LEU A 299 9.60 1.16 18.05
CA LEU A 299 10.54 1.40 16.95
C LEU A 299 11.76 0.49 17.10
N VAL A 300 12.21 -0.09 16.01
CA VAL A 300 13.48 -0.82 15.95
C VAL A 300 14.53 0.01 15.19
N PRO A 301 15.85 -0.29 15.30
CA PRO A 301 16.86 0.37 14.48
C PRO A 301 16.49 0.30 12.99
N TYR A 302 16.67 1.40 12.25
CA TYR A 302 16.18 1.51 10.87
C TYR A 302 16.64 0.35 9.97
N ASN A 303 17.90 -0.03 10.05
CA ASN A 303 18.48 -1.12 9.25
C ASN A 303 17.98 -2.53 9.62
N GLN A 304 17.15 -2.64 10.65
CA GLN A 304 16.54 -3.90 11.08
C GLN A 304 15.08 -4.04 10.64
N ILE A 305 14.40 -2.94 10.25
CA ILE A 305 12.98 -2.97 9.92
C ILE A 305 12.71 -3.97 8.80
N TYR A 306 13.41 -3.84 7.67
CA TYR A 306 13.12 -4.63 6.46
C TYR A 306 13.89 -5.95 6.38
N LYS A 307 14.45 -6.42 7.49
CA LYS A 307 15.06 -7.75 7.58
C LYS A 307 14.00 -8.80 7.81
N ARG A 308 13.97 -9.84 6.97
CA ARG A 308 13.02 -10.97 7.10
C ARG A 308 13.08 -11.63 8.48
N ALA A 309 14.26 -11.67 9.10
CA ALA A 309 14.42 -12.16 10.47
C ALA A 309 13.61 -11.35 11.52
N ASN A 310 13.24 -10.12 11.20
CA ASN A 310 12.46 -9.22 12.05
C ASN A 310 11.02 -9.04 11.54
N ALA A 311 10.61 -9.80 10.53
CA ALA A 311 9.23 -9.80 10.06
C ALA A 311 8.28 -10.08 11.26
N ASN A 312 7.20 -9.30 11.34
CA ASN A 312 6.27 -9.31 12.49
C ASN A 312 6.90 -8.94 13.85
N GLY A 313 8.06 -8.30 13.85
CA GLY A 313 8.67 -7.74 15.05
C GLY A 313 7.90 -6.52 15.60
N PRO A 314 8.43 -5.87 16.67
CA PRO A 314 7.69 -4.83 17.41
C PRO A 314 7.26 -3.62 16.59
N GLU A 315 7.96 -3.31 15.49
CA GLU A 315 7.59 -2.18 14.64
C GLU A 315 6.43 -2.49 13.68
N TYR A 316 6.14 -3.77 13.42
CA TYR A 316 5.06 -4.16 12.53
C TYR A 316 3.73 -4.29 13.28
N LEU A 317 2.77 -3.41 12.98
CA LEU A 317 1.38 -3.66 13.36
C LEU A 317 0.73 -4.63 12.37
N TRP A 318 1.08 -4.52 11.09
CA TRP A 318 0.62 -5.45 10.05
C TRP A 318 1.58 -5.48 8.86
N SER A 319 1.87 -6.66 8.34
CA SER A 319 2.72 -6.84 7.16
C SER A 319 2.27 -8.01 6.31
N LEU A 320 2.67 -8.00 5.04
CA LEU A 320 2.49 -9.15 4.16
C LEU A 320 3.43 -10.29 4.55
N GLN A 321 2.98 -11.52 4.31
CA GLN A 321 3.72 -12.76 4.57
C GLN A 321 3.94 -13.52 3.24
N PRO A 322 4.73 -13.01 2.29
CA PRO A 322 4.96 -13.66 1.01
C PRO A 322 5.89 -14.88 1.16
N VAL A 323 5.80 -15.78 0.19
CA VAL A 323 6.63 -17.00 0.09
C VAL A 323 7.40 -16.97 -1.22
N SER A 324 8.72 -17.11 -1.16
CA SER A 324 9.59 -17.10 -2.34
C SER A 324 9.28 -18.25 -3.29
N GLY A 325 9.25 -17.98 -4.59
CA GLY A 325 9.11 -18.98 -5.64
C GLY A 325 7.70 -19.54 -5.86
N ASP A 326 6.71 -19.13 -5.06
CA ASP A 326 5.30 -19.50 -5.30
C ASP A 326 4.61 -18.38 -6.09
N THR A 327 4.14 -18.68 -7.30
CA THR A 327 3.50 -17.69 -8.18
C THR A 327 2.19 -17.11 -7.63
N ARG A 328 1.59 -17.72 -6.62
CA ARG A 328 0.33 -17.29 -6.00
C ARG A 328 0.54 -16.48 -4.73
N TYR A 329 1.63 -16.76 -3.98
CA TYR A 329 1.85 -16.24 -2.63
C TYR A 329 3.20 -15.54 -2.44
N SER A 330 3.89 -15.23 -3.53
CA SER A 330 5.10 -14.40 -3.54
C SER A 330 4.76 -12.90 -3.63
N GLU A 331 5.79 -12.08 -3.67
CA GLU A 331 5.67 -10.65 -3.96
C GLU A 331 6.44 -10.28 -5.24
N SER A 332 6.08 -9.17 -5.86
CA SER A 332 6.77 -8.64 -7.04
C SER A 332 7.30 -7.21 -6.84
N TYR A 333 6.96 -6.53 -5.75
CA TYR A 333 7.44 -5.17 -5.49
C TYR A 333 8.96 -5.13 -5.27
N GLY A 334 9.55 -6.18 -4.69
CA GLY A 334 11.01 -6.30 -4.60
C GLY A 334 11.69 -6.29 -5.96
N TYR A 335 11.12 -6.94 -6.96
CA TYR A 335 11.59 -6.87 -8.34
C TYR A 335 11.49 -5.46 -8.92
N HIS A 336 10.37 -4.78 -8.74
CA HIS A 336 10.14 -3.44 -9.31
C HIS A 336 11.02 -2.37 -8.67
N PHE A 337 11.18 -2.39 -7.34
CA PHE A 337 11.89 -1.33 -6.61
C PHE A 337 13.37 -1.65 -6.34
N SER A 338 13.71 -2.91 -6.10
CA SER A 338 15.07 -3.33 -5.72
C SER A 338 15.79 -4.15 -6.79
N GLY A 339 15.05 -4.69 -7.77
CA GLY A 339 15.57 -5.49 -8.88
C GLY A 339 15.91 -6.92 -8.51
N ILE A 340 16.27 -7.72 -9.53
CA ILE A 340 16.79 -9.08 -9.42
C ILE A 340 18.21 -9.14 -9.93
N ASP A 341 19.00 -10.06 -9.36
CA ASP A 341 20.40 -10.24 -9.68
C ASP A 341 20.62 -11.48 -10.58
N ASP A 342 21.72 -11.51 -11.32
CA ASP A 342 22.19 -12.72 -11.97
C ASP A 342 22.95 -13.64 -10.98
N ALA A 343 23.43 -14.78 -11.46
CA ALA A 343 24.17 -15.75 -10.65
C ALA A 343 25.50 -15.19 -10.07
N GLN A 344 25.99 -14.08 -10.58
CA GLN A 344 27.17 -13.38 -10.11
C GLN A 344 26.86 -12.22 -9.13
N GLY A 345 25.59 -11.96 -8.85
CA GLY A 345 25.13 -10.89 -7.98
C GLY A 345 25.08 -9.51 -8.66
N TYR A 346 25.01 -9.47 -9.98
CA TYR A 346 24.84 -8.24 -10.76
C TYR A 346 23.37 -8.01 -11.04
N LEU A 347 22.92 -6.74 -10.95
CA LEU A 347 21.56 -6.37 -11.30
C LEU A 347 21.24 -6.81 -12.74
N TYR A 348 20.37 -7.80 -12.87
CA TYR A 348 19.95 -8.37 -14.14
C TYR A 348 18.74 -7.63 -14.72
N ASN A 349 17.71 -7.38 -13.89
CA ASN A 349 16.47 -6.75 -14.33
C ASN A 349 15.73 -6.10 -13.14
N GLY A 350 14.71 -5.29 -13.44
CA GLY A 350 13.95 -4.57 -12.40
C GLY A 350 14.64 -3.30 -11.92
N MET A 351 14.37 -2.85 -10.69
CA MET A 351 14.87 -1.60 -10.12
C MET A 351 14.58 -0.41 -11.04
N TRP A 352 13.33 -0.28 -11.46
CA TRP A 352 12.96 0.75 -12.43
C TRP A 352 12.50 2.06 -11.80
N HIS A 353 12.07 2.02 -10.54
CA HIS A 353 11.43 3.11 -9.84
C HIS A 353 12.29 3.56 -8.66
N GLY A 354 12.53 4.85 -8.57
CA GLY A 354 13.31 5.45 -7.51
C GLY A 354 12.78 6.82 -7.12
N GLN A 355 13.24 7.32 -5.98
CA GLN A 355 12.93 8.67 -5.56
C GLN A 355 13.77 9.67 -6.37
N ARG A 356 13.17 10.83 -6.70
CA ARG A 356 13.79 11.92 -7.42
C ARG A 356 14.91 12.56 -6.60
N ASP A 357 15.83 13.22 -7.27
CA ASP A 357 17.00 13.89 -6.68
C ASP A 357 16.61 14.91 -5.59
N HIS A 358 15.49 15.64 -5.77
CA HIS A 358 14.96 16.57 -4.77
C HIS A 358 14.61 15.89 -3.45
N TRP A 359 14.04 14.67 -3.48
CA TRP A 359 13.78 13.91 -2.27
C TRP A 359 15.07 13.55 -1.54
N TYR A 360 16.08 13.09 -2.26
CA TYR A 360 17.36 12.73 -1.66
C TYR A 360 18.07 13.94 -1.04
N LYS A 361 18.13 15.06 -1.76
CA LYS A 361 18.84 16.28 -1.36
C LYS A 361 18.24 16.99 -0.15
N MET A 362 16.96 16.78 0.16
CA MET A 362 16.36 17.37 1.36
C MET A 362 16.69 16.63 2.65
N ILE A 363 17.38 15.49 2.57
CA ILE A 363 17.66 14.59 3.69
C ILE A 363 19.13 14.72 4.09
N GLU A 364 19.41 14.69 5.38
CA GLU A 364 20.77 14.74 5.92
C GLU A 364 21.54 13.47 5.53
N SER A 365 22.80 13.59 5.08
CA SER A 365 23.63 12.46 4.64
C SER A 365 23.89 11.41 5.72
N LYS A 366 23.83 11.78 7.00
CA LYS A 366 23.95 10.85 8.14
C LYS A 366 22.69 10.06 8.43
N ASP A 367 21.55 10.51 7.95
CA ASP A 367 20.26 9.84 8.14
C ASP A 367 20.31 8.43 7.52
N LEU A 368 20.05 7.40 8.33
CA LEU A 368 20.14 6.00 7.90
C LEU A 368 19.20 5.68 6.73
N ARG A 369 18.11 6.44 6.56
CA ARG A 369 17.15 6.26 5.46
C ARG A 369 17.71 6.60 4.09
N VAL A 370 18.77 7.41 4.03
CA VAL A 370 19.57 7.62 2.81
C VAL A 370 20.94 6.96 2.88
N LYS A 371 21.57 6.90 4.04
CA LYS A 371 22.89 6.29 4.19
C LYS A 371 22.88 4.77 3.96
N GLU A 372 21.84 4.08 4.43
CA GLU A 372 21.68 2.63 4.33
C GLU A 372 20.40 2.22 3.56
N GLY A 373 19.39 3.09 3.56
CA GLY A 373 18.09 2.83 2.94
C GLY A 373 18.05 2.96 1.42
N ILE A 374 19.16 3.46 0.82
CA ILE A 374 19.30 3.67 -0.62
C ILE A 374 20.49 2.89 -1.15
N LYS A 375 20.37 2.42 -2.39
CA LYS A 375 21.49 1.83 -3.13
C LYS A 375 22.42 2.93 -3.61
N HIS A 376 23.61 2.99 -3.04
CA HIS A 376 24.63 3.92 -3.47
C HIS A 376 25.45 3.40 -4.63
N MET A 377 25.51 2.07 -4.78
CA MET A 377 26.22 1.43 -5.88
C MET A 377 25.60 0.10 -6.29
N TRP A 378 25.66 -0.19 -7.57
CA TRP A 378 25.24 -1.48 -8.13
C TRP A 378 25.98 -1.78 -9.43
N LYS A 379 26.19 -3.05 -9.73
CA LYS A 379 26.69 -3.53 -11.02
C LYS A 379 25.53 -4.04 -11.87
N ARG A 380 25.53 -3.74 -13.15
CA ARG A 380 24.55 -4.25 -14.10
C ARG A 380 25.11 -5.43 -14.89
N ALA A 381 24.35 -6.53 -14.95
CA ALA A 381 24.62 -7.67 -15.80
C ALA A 381 24.26 -7.38 -17.26
N TRP A 382 23.32 -6.45 -17.48
CA TRP A 382 22.72 -6.19 -18.77
C TRP A 382 23.04 -4.77 -19.22
N THR A 383 23.95 -4.65 -20.17
CA THR A 383 24.15 -3.45 -20.99
C THR A 383 24.40 -3.89 -22.41
N TYR A 384 24.19 -3.00 -23.38
CA TYR A 384 24.48 -3.21 -24.80
C TYR A 384 25.93 -3.66 -25.06
N GLU A 385 26.77 -3.54 -24.06
CA GLU A 385 28.19 -3.89 -24.10
C GLU A 385 28.45 -4.98 -23.07
N GLN A 386 28.08 -6.22 -23.38
CA GLN A 386 28.31 -7.41 -22.55
C GLN A 386 29.77 -7.65 -22.16
N GLU A 387 30.72 -6.92 -22.74
CA GLU A 387 32.15 -7.04 -22.47
C GLU A 387 32.62 -6.12 -21.31
N ASN A 388 31.88 -5.06 -20.98
CA ASN A 388 32.23 -4.13 -19.90
C ASN A 388 31.17 -4.18 -18.79
N LYS A 389 31.51 -4.77 -17.66
CA LYS A 389 30.69 -4.81 -16.45
C LYS A 389 30.55 -3.39 -15.88
N LEU A 390 29.53 -2.65 -16.32
CA LEU A 390 29.33 -1.26 -15.92
C LEU A 390 28.77 -1.19 -14.50
N GLY A 391 29.48 -0.49 -13.62
CA GLY A 391 28.96 -0.06 -12.32
C GLY A 391 28.22 1.26 -12.43
N ALA A 392 27.18 1.42 -11.65
CA ALA A 392 26.46 2.67 -11.45
C ALA A 392 26.52 3.09 -9.98
N PHE A 393 26.47 4.39 -9.71
CA PHE A 393 26.45 4.93 -8.36
C PHE A 393 25.51 6.14 -8.24
N TYR A 394 25.02 6.36 -7.00
CA TYR A 394 24.15 7.47 -6.65
C TYR A 394 24.42 7.93 -5.21
N PRO A 395 24.47 9.22 -4.93
CA PRO A 395 24.50 10.33 -5.89
C PRO A 395 25.87 10.43 -6.59
N ASP A 396 25.93 11.16 -7.71
CA ASP A 396 27.20 11.46 -8.40
C ASP A 396 27.93 12.59 -7.67
N THR A 397 28.58 12.25 -6.55
CA THR A 397 29.39 13.15 -5.73
C THR A 397 30.87 12.86 -5.86
N GLU A 398 31.71 13.85 -5.55
CA GLU A 398 33.17 13.68 -5.53
C GLU A 398 33.60 12.57 -4.58
N GLU A 399 32.92 12.43 -3.43
CA GLU A 399 33.19 11.36 -2.46
C GLU A 399 33.04 9.98 -3.10
N TYR A 400 31.93 9.72 -3.79
CA TYR A 400 31.71 8.42 -4.45
C TYR A 400 32.65 8.20 -5.64
N ARG A 401 32.95 9.25 -6.40
CA ARG A 401 33.95 9.19 -7.47
C ARG A 401 35.32 8.83 -6.93
N GLN A 402 35.71 9.40 -5.79
CA GLN A 402 36.99 9.12 -5.15
C GLN A 402 37.06 7.69 -4.61
N LYS A 403 36.04 7.23 -3.86
CA LYS A 403 35.95 5.83 -3.37
C LYS A 403 36.15 4.82 -4.47
N VAL A 404 35.66 5.14 -5.62
CA VAL A 404 35.79 4.29 -6.77
C VAL A 404 37.18 4.41 -7.41
N ALA A 405 37.71 5.61 -7.58
CA ALA A 405 39.07 5.81 -8.11
C ALA A 405 40.12 5.13 -7.24
N ASP A 406 39.90 5.15 -5.93
CA ASP A 406 40.81 4.52 -4.94
C ASP A 406 40.59 3.02 -4.79
N LYS A 407 39.60 2.44 -5.53
CA LYS A 407 39.24 1.02 -5.44
C LYS A 407 38.96 0.56 -3.99
N GLU A 408 38.35 1.43 -3.18
CA GLU A 408 37.92 1.08 -1.83
C GLU A 408 36.85 -0.01 -1.87
N ALA A 409 36.90 -0.98 -0.95
CA ALA A 409 35.88 -2.00 -0.87
C ALA A 409 34.48 -1.37 -0.58
N PRO A 410 33.43 -1.78 -1.28
CA PRO A 410 33.30 -2.90 -2.24
C PRO A 410 33.68 -2.56 -3.69
N TYR A 411 34.38 -1.48 -3.95
CA TYR A 411 34.68 -0.87 -5.25
C TYR A 411 36.01 -1.33 -5.87
N ASN A 412 36.53 -2.45 -5.41
CA ASN A 412 37.86 -2.95 -5.76
C ASN A 412 37.99 -3.66 -7.11
N ASP A 413 36.93 -3.68 -7.92
CA ASP A 413 36.95 -4.23 -9.27
C ASP A 413 37.20 -3.14 -10.33
N ASP A 414 37.51 -3.57 -11.56
CA ASP A 414 37.58 -2.67 -12.71
C ASP A 414 36.16 -2.26 -13.13
N TRP A 415 35.75 -1.10 -12.66
CA TRP A 415 34.44 -0.55 -12.93
C TRP A 415 34.53 0.54 -13.99
N THR A 416 33.63 0.48 -14.96
CA THR A 416 33.30 1.60 -15.84
C THR A 416 32.00 2.22 -15.34
N TYR A 417 32.00 3.54 -15.11
CA TYR A 417 30.85 4.24 -14.53
C TYR A 417 29.81 4.60 -15.55
N LEU A 418 28.55 4.38 -15.19
CA LEU A 418 27.45 5.10 -15.80
C LEU A 418 27.43 6.50 -15.18
N SER A 419 27.93 7.49 -15.90
CA SER A 419 27.73 8.90 -15.55
C SER A 419 26.27 9.31 -15.80
N LYS A 420 25.85 10.46 -15.24
CA LYS A 420 24.53 11.10 -15.50
C LYS A 420 24.11 11.11 -17.00
N GLN A 421 25.03 10.94 -17.94
CA GLN A 421 24.77 10.99 -19.37
C GLN A 421 24.05 9.77 -19.95
N PHE A 422 24.08 8.62 -19.25
CA PHE A 422 23.41 7.39 -19.72
C PHE A 422 22.03 7.22 -19.08
N ASP A 423 21.51 8.21 -18.38
CA ASP A 423 20.62 7.89 -17.32
C ASP A 423 19.25 8.50 -17.40
N THR A 424 18.40 7.75 -18.03
CA THR A 424 16.99 7.67 -17.66
C THR A 424 16.77 7.19 -16.20
N TYR A 425 17.84 6.82 -15.46
CA TYR A 425 17.74 6.07 -14.19
C TYR A 425 18.62 6.63 -13.06
N TYR A 426 18.97 7.89 -13.11
CA TYR A 426 19.69 8.55 -12.01
C TYR A 426 18.71 8.91 -10.89
N LEU A 427 18.39 7.91 -10.07
CA LEU A 427 17.38 7.97 -9.03
C LEU A 427 17.90 7.34 -7.73
N ALA A 428 17.30 7.73 -6.61
CA ALA A 428 17.55 7.10 -5.32
C ALA A 428 16.73 5.80 -5.22
N TYR A 429 17.37 4.67 -5.50
CA TYR A 429 16.75 3.34 -5.41
C TYR A 429 16.82 2.79 -4.00
N THR A 430 15.78 2.08 -3.56
CA THR A 430 15.67 1.59 -2.19
C THR A 430 16.39 0.26 -1.95
N THR A 431 16.87 0.06 -0.71
CA THR A 431 17.32 -1.22 -0.17
C THR A 431 16.24 -1.95 0.65
N LYS A 432 15.07 -1.31 0.88
CA LYS A 432 14.00 -1.82 1.76
C LYS A 432 13.56 -3.25 1.42
N PHE A 433 13.62 -3.63 0.14
CA PHE A 433 13.14 -4.93 -0.36
C PHE A 433 14.29 -5.82 -0.86
N ASP A 434 15.51 -5.59 -0.38
CA ASP A 434 16.69 -6.37 -0.77
C ASP A 434 16.80 -7.70 -0.03
N ASP A 435 16.32 -7.79 1.20
CA ASP A 435 16.41 -9.01 2.01
C ASP A 435 15.34 -10.01 1.60
N ARG A 436 15.68 -10.83 0.60
CA ARG A 436 14.86 -11.91 0.03
C ARG A 436 15.61 -13.23 0.07
N THR A 437 14.91 -14.36 0.14
CA THR A 437 15.49 -15.70 0.09
C THR A 437 16.32 -15.91 -1.18
N ASP A 438 15.74 -15.48 -2.32
CA ASP A 438 16.38 -15.57 -3.62
C ASP A 438 16.25 -14.23 -4.35
N ARG A 439 17.37 -13.61 -4.67
CA ARG A 439 17.42 -12.36 -5.42
C ARG A 439 17.43 -12.55 -6.94
N GLN A 440 17.43 -13.79 -7.42
CA GLN A 440 17.44 -14.10 -8.85
C GLN A 440 16.02 -14.29 -9.44
N VAL A 441 15.01 -14.27 -8.58
CA VAL A 441 13.61 -14.47 -9.00
C VAL A 441 12.79 -13.19 -8.92
N THR A 442 11.79 -13.07 -9.79
CA THR A 442 10.83 -11.96 -9.77
C THR A 442 9.78 -12.11 -8.67
N GLN A 443 9.51 -13.35 -8.25
CA GLN A 443 8.58 -13.71 -7.17
C GLN A 443 9.35 -13.90 -5.87
N GLY A 444 9.45 -12.83 -5.09
CA GLY A 444 10.22 -12.78 -3.86
C GLY A 444 9.40 -12.99 -2.59
N ASP A 445 10.10 -12.82 -1.45
CA ASP A 445 9.56 -12.90 -0.09
C ASP A 445 10.04 -11.74 0.78
N ALA A 446 10.29 -10.57 0.18
CA ALA A 446 10.59 -9.37 0.95
C ALA A 446 9.40 -9.00 1.85
N THR A 447 9.67 -8.56 3.07
CA THR A 447 8.61 -8.08 3.96
C THR A 447 8.10 -6.72 3.51
N TYR A 448 6.79 -6.59 3.33
CA TYR A 448 6.13 -5.31 3.03
C TYR A 448 5.24 -4.90 4.20
N PRO A 449 5.52 -3.75 4.85
CA PRO A 449 4.67 -3.24 5.91
C PRO A 449 3.39 -2.62 5.35
N LEU A 450 2.24 -3.03 5.86
CA LEU A 450 0.95 -2.41 5.59
C LEU A 450 0.61 -1.34 6.63
N LEU A 451 1.12 -1.51 7.85
CA LEU A 451 1.02 -0.55 8.95
C LEU A 451 2.18 -0.75 9.92
N ARG A 452 2.91 0.32 10.21
CA ARG A 452 4.06 0.31 11.14
C ARG A 452 3.82 1.20 12.37
N PHE A 453 4.51 0.90 13.45
CA PHE A 453 4.48 1.70 14.68
C PHE A 453 4.97 3.14 14.46
N ALA A 454 5.93 3.36 13.55
CA ALA A 454 6.36 4.69 13.14
C ALA A 454 5.20 5.56 12.62
N ASP A 455 4.22 4.96 11.92
CA ASP A 455 3.03 5.68 11.44
C ASP A 455 2.15 6.13 12.62
N VAL A 456 1.93 5.27 13.61
CA VAL A 456 1.19 5.61 14.83
C VAL A 456 1.87 6.76 15.59
N VAL A 457 3.21 6.73 15.69
CA VAL A 457 3.98 7.77 16.38
C VAL A 457 3.88 9.12 15.65
N LEU A 458 3.96 9.13 14.31
CA LEU A 458 3.85 10.37 13.52
C LEU A 458 2.41 10.88 13.44
N ILE A 459 1.41 10.00 13.45
CA ILE A 459 -0.01 10.38 13.61
C ILE A 459 -0.23 11.04 14.97
N TYR A 460 0.35 10.49 16.04
CA TYR A 460 0.29 11.11 17.36
C TYR A 460 0.90 12.51 17.35
N ALA A 461 2.09 12.68 16.75
CA ALA A 461 2.75 13.97 16.66
C ALA A 461 1.89 15.02 15.95
N GLU A 462 1.34 14.67 14.78
CA GLU A 462 0.46 15.53 13.98
C GLU A 462 -0.81 15.89 14.76
N ALA A 463 -1.54 14.86 15.19
CA ALA A 463 -2.87 15.06 15.78
C ALA A 463 -2.82 15.76 17.14
N TYR A 464 -1.81 15.47 17.96
CA TYR A 464 -1.60 16.15 19.23
C TYR A 464 -1.33 17.65 19.03
N ALA A 465 -0.45 17.99 18.08
CA ALA A 465 -0.13 19.38 17.77
C ALA A 465 -1.34 20.15 17.22
N GLU A 466 -2.11 19.56 16.29
CA GLU A 466 -3.31 20.19 15.71
C GLU A 466 -4.40 20.46 16.77
N VAL A 467 -4.59 19.59 17.74
CA VAL A 467 -5.58 19.79 18.79
C VAL A 467 -5.14 20.86 19.80
N ASN A 468 -3.86 20.87 20.17
CA ASN A 468 -3.33 21.76 21.21
C ASN A 468 -2.82 23.09 20.67
N GLY A 469 -2.67 23.23 19.34
CA GLY A 469 -2.18 24.44 18.69
C GLY A 469 -0.72 24.74 18.99
N THR A 470 0.07 23.72 19.34
CA THR A 470 1.49 23.87 19.73
C THR A 470 2.34 22.70 19.23
N ALA A 471 3.57 23.03 18.87
CA ALA A 471 4.60 22.09 18.43
C ALA A 471 5.48 21.56 19.59
N ASP A 472 5.24 22.01 20.83
CA ASP A 472 6.08 21.69 21.98
C ASP A 472 5.75 20.33 22.64
N GLY A 473 6.55 19.95 23.67
CA GLY A 473 6.29 18.81 24.52
C GLY A 473 6.13 17.51 23.75
N LYS A 474 5.02 16.81 23.97
CA LYS A 474 4.77 15.46 23.47
C LYS A 474 4.77 15.34 21.94
N ALA A 475 4.30 16.37 21.23
CA ALA A 475 4.29 16.38 19.76
C ALA A 475 5.72 16.37 19.20
N LEU A 476 6.59 17.26 19.71
CA LEU A 476 7.99 17.32 19.30
C LEU A 476 8.77 16.05 19.70
N GLU A 477 8.51 15.51 20.87
CA GLU A 477 9.07 14.26 21.34
C GLU A 477 8.76 13.09 20.42
N ALA A 478 7.50 12.95 20.00
CA ALA A 478 7.06 11.91 19.08
C ALA A 478 7.72 12.05 17.70
N LEU A 479 7.75 13.26 17.12
CA LEU A 479 8.45 13.51 15.87
C LEU A 479 9.93 13.12 15.98
N ASN A 480 10.59 13.55 17.05
CA ASN A 480 12.01 13.29 17.27
C ASN A 480 12.32 11.82 17.58
N ARG A 481 11.38 11.05 18.13
CA ARG A 481 11.55 9.60 18.34
C ARG A 481 11.82 8.87 17.03
N VAL A 482 11.10 9.19 15.96
CA VAL A 482 11.31 8.60 14.62
C VAL A 482 12.64 9.10 14.02
N ARG A 483 12.93 10.39 14.14
CA ARG A 483 14.16 11.01 13.61
C ARG A 483 15.42 10.42 14.25
N THR A 484 15.46 10.40 15.56
CA THR A 484 16.65 9.91 16.31
C THR A 484 16.90 8.42 16.11
N ARG A 485 15.84 7.60 15.95
CA ARG A 485 15.95 6.19 15.58
C ARG A 485 16.71 6.00 14.26
N SER A 486 16.58 6.96 13.33
CA SER A 486 17.24 6.94 12.01
C SER A 486 18.51 7.80 11.97
N GLU A 487 19.07 8.20 13.11
CA GLU A 487 20.26 9.07 13.26
C GLU A 487 20.10 10.49 12.64
N ALA A 488 18.89 10.87 12.26
CA ALA A 488 18.60 12.23 11.79
C ALA A 488 18.67 13.23 12.95
N THR A 489 19.06 14.48 12.65
CA THR A 489 19.11 15.56 13.66
C THR A 489 17.72 15.82 14.22
N PRO A 490 17.53 15.77 15.55
CA PRO A 490 16.26 16.14 16.17
C PRO A 490 15.84 17.57 15.79
N ARG A 491 14.54 17.77 15.60
CA ARG A 491 13.96 19.11 15.47
C ARG A 491 13.96 19.82 16.82
N SER A 492 13.97 21.15 16.81
CA SER A 492 13.99 21.98 18.00
C SER A 492 12.98 23.12 17.92
N LEU A 493 12.75 23.81 19.02
CA LEU A 493 11.89 25.01 19.07
C LEU A 493 12.67 26.31 18.82
N SER A 494 13.98 26.25 18.60
CA SER A 494 14.84 27.41 18.36
C SER A 494 16.07 27.00 17.54
N GLY A 495 16.70 27.98 16.88
CA GLY A 495 17.90 27.73 16.06
C GLY A 495 17.58 27.05 14.74
N ASP A 496 18.58 26.36 14.18
CA ASP A 496 18.42 25.60 12.94
C ASP A 496 17.45 24.43 13.12
N GLY A 497 16.59 24.22 12.13
CA GLY A 497 15.56 23.19 12.20
C GLY A 497 14.39 23.51 13.14
N ASN A 498 14.21 24.80 13.48
CA ASN A 498 13.12 25.28 14.32
C ASN A 498 11.74 24.93 13.75
N VAL A 499 10.90 24.34 14.60
CA VAL A 499 9.51 23.97 14.32
C VAL A 499 8.53 24.54 15.33
N SER A 500 8.86 25.70 15.93
CA SER A 500 8.02 26.33 16.96
C SER A 500 6.67 26.84 16.43
N SER A 501 6.56 27.15 15.14
CA SER A 501 5.29 27.49 14.51
C SER A 501 4.52 26.23 14.12
N MET A 502 3.18 26.28 14.18
CA MET A 502 2.34 25.19 13.69
C MET A 502 2.55 24.93 12.19
N THR A 503 2.83 25.95 11.40
CA THR A 503 3.18 25.81 9.98
C THR A 503 4.44 24.96 9.79
N ASP A 504 5.50 25.27 10.53
CA ASP A 504 6.76 24.55 10.41
C ASP A 504 6.66 23.13 11.00
N PHE A 505 5.93 22.96 12.11
CA PHE A 505 5.74 21.65 12.71
C PHE A 505 4.93 20.71 11.80
N ARG A 506 3.78 21.18 11.31
CA ARG A 506 2.92 20.44 10.35
C ARG A 506 3.72 19.98 9.14
N SER A 507 4.49 20.90 8.56
CA SER A 507 5.36 20.63 7.41
C SER A 507 6.49 19.66 7.75
N ALA A 508 7.08 19.77 8.95
CA ALA A 508 8.13 18.86 9.40
C ALA A 508 7.60 17.43 9.57
N VAL A 509 6.38 17.25 10.10
CA VAL A 509 5.75 15.93 10.19
C VAL A 509 5.42 15.36 8.81
N LEU A 510 4.85 16.17 7.91
CA LEU A 510 4.55 15.76 6.52
C LEU A 510 5.83 15.36 5.76
N MET A 511 6.92 16.09 5.98
CA MET A 511 8.23 15.80 5.41
C MET A 511 8.83 14.53 6.01
N GLU A 512 8.75 14.36 7.34
CA GLU A 512 9.23 13.15 8.02
C GLU A 512 8.51 11.90 7.51
N ARG A 513 7.19 11.98 7.30
CA ARG A 513 6.41 10.91 6.71
C ARG A 513 6.88 10.56 5.29
N SER A 514 7.20 11.56 4.46
CA SER A 514 7.69 11.33 3.08
C SER A 514 9.06 10.65 3.02
N ILE A 515 9.87 10.78 4.09
CA ILE A 515 11.17 10.14 4.22
C ILE A 515 11.00 8.72 4.79
N GLU A 516 10.25 8.62 5.87
CA GLU A 516 10.06 7.37 6.61
C GLU A 516 9.31 6.31 5.77
N PHE A 517 8.24 6.72 5.08
CA PHE A 517 7.37 5.82 4.33
C PHE A 517 7.61 5.86 2.81
N ALA A 518 8.78 6.38 2.36
CA ALA A 518 9.18 6.27 0.96
C ALA A 518 9.13 4.80 0.51
N PHE A 519 8.50 4.52 -0.63
CA PHE A 519 8.23 3.18 -1.18
C PHE A 519 7.22 2.32 -0.37
N GLU A 520 6.44 2.93 0.53
CA GLU A 520 5.42 2.23 1.33
C GLU A 520 3.98 2.71 1.04
N GLY A 521 3.81 3.63 0.07
CA GLY A 521 2.49 3.97 -0.47
C GLY A 521 1.75 5.10 0.22
N ASP A 522 2.36 5.87 1.11
CA ASP A 522 1.65 6.91 1.86
C ASP A 522 1.70 8.30 1.20
N ARG A 523 2.72 8.62 0.40
CA ARG A 523 2.98 10.00 -0.04
C ARG A 523 1.83 10.63 -0.82
N ARG A 524 1.26 9.93 -1.81
CA ARG A 524 0.11 10.43 -2.56
C ARG A 524 -1.06 10.81 -1.64
N TRP A 525 -1.37 9.92 -0.70
CA TRP A 525 -2.50 10.08 0.22
C TRP A 525 -2.25 11.18 1.25
N ASP A 526 -1.02 11.39 1.68
CA ASP A 526 -0.64 12.52 2.53
C ASP A 526 -0.85 13.86 1.82
N LEU A 527 -0.46 13.99 0.57
CA LEU A 527 -0.70 15.20 -0.22
C LEU A 527 -2.19 15.46 -0.47
N ILE A 528 -2.95 14.40 -0.74
CA ILE A 528 -4.40 14.48 -0.97
C ILE A 528 -5.12 14.90 0.31
N ARG A 529 -4.89 14.24 1.45
CA ARG A 529 -5.61 14.56 2.70
C ARG A 529 -5.35 15.97 3.21
N TRP A 530 -4.19 16.55 2.90
CA TRP A 530 -3.88 17.95 3.17
C TRP A 530 -4.42 18.91 2.09
N GLY A 531 -5.05 18.41 1.04
CA GLY A 531 -5.61 19.21 -0.06
C GLY A 531 -4.59 19.91 -0.95
N ILE A 532 -3.31 19.55 -0.88
CA ILE A 532 -2.21 20.21 -1.60
C ILE A 532 -1.66 19.40 -2.79
N TYR A 533 -2.23 18.23 -3.06
CA TYR A 533 -1.71 17.33 -4.08
C TYR A 533 -1.53 17.98 -5.47
N VAL A 534 -2.55 18.68 -5.95
CA VAL A 534 -2.51 19.30 -7.28
C VAL A 534 -1.44 20.39 -7.35
N ASP A 535 -1.34 21.23 -6.32
CA ASP A 535 -0.38 22.32 -6.26
C ASP A 535 1.06 21.82 -6.18
N VAL A 536 1.31 20.80 -5.35
CA VAL A 536 2.64 20.19 -5.20
C VAL A 536 3.08 19.52 -6.49
N MET A 537 2.20 18.76 -7.15
CA MET A 537 2.51 18.11 -8.43
C MET A 537 2.79 19.15 -9.52
N ASN A 538 2.00 20.22 -9.62
CA ASN A 538 2.19 21.28 -10.61
C ASN A 538 3.44 22.13 -10.36
N ALA A 539 3.95 22.21 -9.14
CA ALA A 539 5.21 22.89 -8.84
C ALA A 539 6.45 22.18 -9.46
N ILE A 540 6.34 20.93 -9.83
CA ILE A 540 7.37 20.19 -10.59
C ILE A 540 7.47 20.72 -12.03
N GLY A 541 6.42 21.36 -12.54
CA GLY A 541 6.25 21.74 -13.93
C GLY A 541 5.55 20.64 -14.75
N ASP A 542 5.66 20.74 -16.07
CA ASP A 542 5.00 19.77 -16.97
C ASP A 542 5.58 18.35 -16.82
N LYS A 543 6.91 18.26 -16.72
CA LYS A 543 7.65 17.00 -16.67
C LYS A 543 8.75 17.02 -15.62
N ASP A 544 9.01 15.84 -15.04
CA ASP A 544 10.15 15.63 -14.15
C ASP A 544 11.49 15.41 -14.89
N GLU A 545 12.54 15.02 -14.16
CA GLU A 545 13.92 14.88 -14.63
C GLU A 545 14.06 13.88 -15.78
N ILE A 546 13.21 12.88 -15.83
CA ILE A 546 13.25 11.81 -16.81
C ILE A 546 12.12 11.89 -17.84
N GLY A 547 11.35 13.00 -17.82
CA GLY A 547 10.35 13.33 -18.83
C GLY A 547 8.95 12.79 -18.56
N VAL A 548 8.67 12.31 -17.36
CA VAL A 548 7.32 11.88 -16.95
C VAL A 548 6.46 13.10 -16.66
N VAL A 549 5.25 13.15 -17.22
CA VAL A 549 4.29 14.23 -17.00
C VAL A 549 3.83 14.25 -15.54
N LYS A 550 4.01 15.39 -14.88
CA LYS A 550 3.64 15.62 -13.48
C LYS A 550 2.53 16.62 -13.28
N SER A 551 2.13 17.35 -14.32
CA SER A 551 1.01 18.31 -14.23
C SER A 551 -0.31 17.57 -13.93
N ARG A 552 -1.08 18.11 -12.98
CA ARG A 552 -2.35 17.56 -12.50
C ARG A 552 -3.42 18.63 -12.46
N SER A 553 -4.68 18.20 -12.45
CA SER A 553 -5.86 19.03 -12.22
C SER A 553 -6.72 18.39 -11.14
N GLU A 554 -7.76 19.10 -10.69
CA GLU A 554 -8.63 18.69 -9.58
C GLU A 554 -9.20 17.26 -9.74
N ARG A 555 -9.56 16.85 -10.96
CA ARG A 555 -10.07 15.49 -11.21
C ARG A 555 -9.12 14.39 -10.75
N HIS A 556 -7.79 14.65 -10.74
CA HIS A 556 -6.79 13.65 -10.39
C HIS A 556 -6.71 13.36 -8.88
N ARG A 557 -7.43 14.09 -8.04
CA ARG A 557 -7.57 13.78 -6.61
C ARG A 557 -8.27 12.44 -6.38
N LEU A 558 -9.29 12.15 -7.21
CA LEU A 558 -10.01 10.88 -7.17
C LEU A 558 -9.81 10.12 -8.48
N PHE A 559 -9.71 8.81 -8.39
CA PHE A 559 -9.69 7.96 -9.58
C PHE A 559 -11.08 7.87 -10.21
N PRO A 560 -11.16 7.64 -11.54
CA PRO A 560 -12.43 7.34 -12.19
C PRO A 560 -12.99 6.01 -11.67
N ILE A 561 -14.31 5.94 -11.54
CA ILE A 561 -15.01 4.67 -11.35
C ILE A 561 -14.81 3.82 -12.61
N PRO A 562 -14.42 2.52 -12.48
CA PRO A 562 -14.28 1.64 -13.64
C PRO A 562 -15.55 1.58 -14.49
N LEU A 563 -15.40 1.61 -15.81
CA LEU A 563 -16.54 1.61 -16.73
C LEU A 563 -17.38 0.34 -16.59
N SER A 564 -16.78 -0.80 -16.26
CA SER A 564 -17.47 -2.06 -15.99
C SER A 564 -18.50 -1.97 -14.87
N GLU A 565 -18.32 -1.03 -13.91
CA GLU A 565 -19.26 -0.87 -12.79
C GLU A 565 -20.58 -0.25 -13.20
N PHE A 566 -20.61 0.58 -14.24
CA PHE A 566 -21.87 1.16 -14.74
C PHE A 566 -22.79 0.11 -15.35
N ASP A 567 -22.20 -0.95 -15.91
CA ASP A 567 -22.97 -2.09 -16.44
C ASP A 567 -23.34 -3.08 -15.32
N ALA A 568 -22.46 -3.28 -14.34
CA ALA A 568 -22.64 -4.26 -13.27
C ALA A 568 -23.55 -3.78 -12.14
N ASN A 569 -23.60 -2.47 -11.88
CA ASN A 569 -24.38 -1.82 -10.82
C ASN A 569 -25.14 -0.61 -11.38
N THR A 570 -26.38 -0.79 -11.77
CA THR A 570 -27.22 0.26 -12.38
C THR A 570 -27.57 1.42 -11.44
N SER A 571 -27.26 1.32 -10.16
CA SER A 571 -27.39 2.42 -9.19
C SER A 571 -26.21 3.41 -9.23
N ILE A 572 -25.14 3.10 -9.98
CA ILE A 572 -24.03 4.03 -10.25
C ILE A 572 -24.30 4.65 -11.63
N THR A 573 -24.67 5.92 -11.65
CA THR A 573 -25.07 6.62 -12.89
C THR A 573 -24.08 7.69 -13.33
N GLU A 574 -23.14 8.08 -12.44
CA GLU A 574 -22.18 9.16 -12.71
C GLU A 574 -20.79 8.79 -12.23
N ASN A 575 -19.78 9.22 -12.96
CA ASN A 575 -18.37 9.09 -12.59
C ASN A 575 -17.95 10.17 -11.57
N ASN A 576 -16.74 10.10 -11.08
CA ASN A 576 -16.16 11.17 -10.28
C ASN A 576 -15.96 12.45 -11.12
N PRO A 577 -16.02 13.65 -10.52
CA PRO A 577 -15.96 14.91 -11.24
C PRO A 577 -14.76 15.00 -12.20
N GLY A 578 -15.02 15.36 -13.44
CA GLY A 578 -14.00 15.51 -14.50
C GLY A 578 -13.60 14.20 -15.20
N TRP A 579 -14.22 13.08 -14.86
CA TRP A 579 -14.10 11.81 -15.58
C TRP A 579 -15.40 11.48 -16.33
N SER A 580 -15.24 10.81 -17.47
CA SER A 580 -16.38 10.38 -18.33
C SER A 580 -16.75 8.90 -18.10
#